data_ec86ea20f3d48def075ec664dbfe6eb4
#
_entry.id   ec86ea20f3d48def075ec664dbfe6eb4
#
_cell.length_a   1.000
_cell.length_b   1.000
_cell.length_c   1.000
_cell.angle_alpha   90.00
_cell.angle_beta   90.00
_cell.angle_gamma   90.00
#
_symmetry.space_group_name_H-M   'P 1'
#
loop_
_entity.id
_entity.type
_entity.pdbx_description
1 polymer ?
#
loop_
_entity_poly.entity_id
_entity_poly.type
_entity_poly.pdbx_seq_one_letter_code
_entity_poly.pdbx_strand_id
1 'polypeptide(L)' 'MRLKNTLTEYGAISRIFHWLSATVLIIQIPLGMYLVDMDFSEKRLTIENIHVAVGISIFYLTLLRLIYKAFNPTPN' A
#
# COMPACT_ATOMS: atom_id res chain seq x y z
N MET A 1 17.66 10.32 14.59
CA MET A 1 16.49 9.55 14.96
C MET A 1 16.61 8.12 14.53
N ARG A 2 16.24 7.25 15.37
CA ARG A 2 16.25 5.85 14.99
C ARG A 2 14.86 5.42 14.61
N LEU A 3 14.73 4.92 13.42
CA LEU A 3 13.43 4.59 12.91
C LEU A 3 12.89 3.28 13.43
N LYS A 4 13.73 2.47 13.99
CA LYS A 4 13.29 1.11 14.25
C LYS A 4 13.60 0.60 15.63
N ASN A 5 14.46 1.22 16.38
CA ASN A 5 14.93 0.58 17.60
C ASN A 5 14.29 1.11 18.85
N THR A 6 13.33 1.99 18.68
CA THR A 6 12.54 2.42 19.81
C THR A 6 11.12 1.96 19.59
N LEU A 7 10.50 1.51 20.63
CA LEU A 7 9.14 1.02 20.54
C LEU A 7 8.19 2.10 20.04
N THR A 8 8.36 3.30 20.54
CA THR A 8 7.44 4.38 20.19
C THR A 8 7.56 4.76 18.74
N GLU A 9 8.79 4.99 18.29
CA GLU A 9 9.00 5.43 16.91
C GLU A 9 8.63 4.34 15.93
N TYR A 10 9.03 3.12 16.23
CA TYR A 10 8.69 2.02 15.36
C TYR A 10 7.18 1.83 15.28
N GLY A 11 6.51 1.89 16.42
CA GLY A 11 5.08 1.71 16.45
C GLY A 11 4.34 2.77 15.67
N ALA A 12 4.80 4.04 15.78
CA ALA A 12 4.14 5.12 15.05
C ALA A 12 4.30 4.95 13.55
N ILE A 13 5.52 4.65 13.10
CA ILE A 13 5.79 4.48 11.68
C ILE A 13 5.03 3.28 11.13
N SER A 14 5.07 2.19 11.85
CA SER A 14 4.37 0.99 11.43
C SER A 14 2.87 1.23 11.31
N ARG A 15 2.31 1.97 12.25
CA ARG A 15 0.89 2.27 12.25
C ARG A 15 0.52 3.16 11.07
N ILE A 16 1.35 4.15 10.78
CA ILE A 16 1.12 5.02 9.64
C ILE A 16 1.12 4.21 8.34
N PHE A 17 2.12 3.37 8.15
CA PHE A 17 2.18 2.54 6.95
C PHE A 17 1.01 1.58 6.86
N HIS A 18 0.61 1.02 7.99
CA HIS A 18 -0.54 0.12 8.01
C HIS A 18 -1.80 0.82 7.54
N TRP A 19 -2.10 1.97 8.12
CA TRP A 19 -3.34 2.67 7.80
C TRP A 19 -3.30 3.28 6.40
N LEU A 20 -2.13 3.73 5.97
CA LEU A 20 -1.98 4.21 4.60
C LEU A 20 -2.26 3.09 3.61
N SER A 21 -1.66 1.94 3.82
CA SER A 21 -1.87 0.80 2.93
C SER A 21 -3.32 0.33 2.96
N ALA A 22 -3.91 0.28 4.14
CA ALA A 22 -5.29 -0.14 4.27
C ALA A 22 -6.23 0.80 3.53
N THR A 23 -6.00 2.10 3.67
CA THR A 23 -6.82 3.10 2.99
C THR A 23 -6.72 2.92 1.48
N VAL A 24 -5.52 2.76 0.97
CA VAL A 24 -5.33 2.59 -0.47
C VAL A 24 -6.00 1.32 -0.94
N LEU A 25 -5.88 0.23 -0.20
CA LEU A 25 -6.52 -1.02 -0.60
C LEU A 25 -8.04 -0.91 -0.59
N ILE A 26 -8.58 -0.22 0.41
CA ILE A 26 -10.03 -0.02 0.48
C ILE A 26 -10.53 0.75 -0.74
N ILE A 27 -9.73 1.66 -1.26
CA ILE A 27 -10.07 2.41 -2.46
C ILE A 27 -9.85 1.57 -3.71
N GLN A 28 -8.76 0.80 -3.74
CA GLN A 28 -8.39 0.01 -4.91
C GLN A 28 -9.42 -1.05 -5.28
N ILE A 29 -9.98 -1.70 -4.29
CA ILE A 29 -10.92 -2.79 -4.57
C ILE A 29 -12.18 -2.28 -5.28
N PRO A 30 -12.89 -1.28 -4.72
CA PRO A 30 -14.06 -0.76 -5.46
C PRO A 30 -13.68 -0.11 -6.78
N LEU A 31 -12.50 0.50 -6.86
CA LEU A 31 -12.07 1.09 -8.13
C LEU A 31 -11.89 0.02 -9.19
N GLY A 32 -11.31 -1.12 -8.82
CA GLY A 32 -11.18 -2.22 -9.75
C GLY A 32 -12.53 -2.74 -10.21
N MET A 33 -13.47 -2.85 -9.28
CA MET A 33 -14.82 -3.29 -9.62
C MET A 33 -15.50 -2.30 -10.57
N TYR A 34 -15.29 -1.03 -10.35
CA TYR A 34 -15.82 0.00 -11.23
C TYR A 34 -15.22 -0.11 -12.64
N LEU A 35 -13.91 -0.36 -12.70
CA LEU A 35 -13.22 -0.50 -14.00
C LEU A 35 -13.74 -1.68 -14.82
N VAL A 36 -14.06 -2.77 -14.15
CA VAL A 36 -14.56 -3.95 -14.85
C VAL A 36 -15.85 -3.64 -15.59
N ASP A 37 -16.67 -2.76 -15.06
CA ASP A 37 -17.95 -2.42 -15.65
C ASP A 37 -17.87 -1.27 -16.64
N MET A 38 -16.71 -0.63 -16.79
CA MET A 38 -16.58 0.49 -17.72
C MET A 38 -16.40 0.01 -19.14
N ASP A 39 -17.02 0.75 -20.05
CA ASP A 39 -16.74 0.55 -21.46
C ASP A 39 -15.34 1.00 -21.80
N PHE A 40 -14.75 0.40 -22.81
CA PHE A 40 -13.43 0.78 -23.23
C PHE A 40 -13.44 2.22 -23.75
N SER A 41 -12.51 3.02 -23.24
CA SER A 41 -12.42 4.43 -23.62
C SER A 41 -11.08 4.97 -23.12
N GLU A 42 -10.75 6.18 -23.52
CA GLU A 42 -9.55 6.84 -23.02
C GLU A 42 -9.65 7.08 -21.53
N LYS A 43 -10.83 7.41 -21.05
CA LYS A 43 -11.03 7.62 -19.63
C LYS A 43 -10.76 6.33 -18.86
N ARG A 44 -11.24 5.21 -19.37
CA ARG A 44 -10.99 3.94 -18.74
C ARG A 44 -9.50 3.61 -18.71
N LEU A 45 -8.81 3.87 -19.81
CA LEU A 45 -7.38 3.60 -19.86
C LEU A 45 -6.62 4.43 -18.84
N THR A 46 -6.99 5.70 -18.70
CA THR A 46 -6.34 6.57 -17.72
C THR A 46 -6.54 6.06 -16.31
N ILE A 47 -7.77 5.72 -15.96
CA ILE A 47 -8.08 5.22 -14.63
C ILE A 47 -7.41 3.88 -14.40
N GLU A 48 -7.40 3.04 -15.41
CA GLU A 48 -6.76 1.73 -15.30
C GLU A 48 -5.26 1.86 -15.05
N ASN A 49 -4.61 2.79 -15.75
CA ASN A 49 -3.18 3.01 -15.54
C ASN A 49 -2.88 3.49 -14.13
N ILE A 50 -3.72 4.36 -13.61
CA ILE A 50 -3.56 4.83 -12.23
C ILE A 50 -3.77 3.67 -11.26
N HIS A 51 -4.80 2.89 -11.49
CA HIS A 51 -5.09 1.73 -10.64
C HIS A 51 -3.92 0.76 -10.61
N VAL A 52 -3.35 0.45 -11.77
CA VAL A 52 -2.23 -0.47 -11.86
C VAL A 52 -0.99 0.12 -11.19
N ALA A 53 -0.71 1.39 -11.44
CA ALA A 53 0.46 2.03 -10.84
C ALA A 53 0.38 2.04 -9.32
N VAL A 54 -0.77 2.38 -8.78
CA VAL A 54 -0.98 2.38 -7.35
C VAL A 54 -0.88 0.96 -6.80
N GLY A 55 -1.46 0.00 -7.51
CA GLY A 55 -1.41 -1.40 -7.09
C GLY A 55 0.01 -1.93 -7.01
N ILE A 56 0.82 -1.62 -8.02
CA ILE A 56 2.21 -2.04 -8.02
C ILE A 56 2.98 -1.38 -6.89
N SER A 57 2.72 -0.09 -6.65
CA SER A 57 3.39 0.62 -5.57
C SER A 57 3.06 0.00 -4.21
N ILE A 58 1.80 -0.32 -3.98
CA ILE A 58 1.38 -0.94 -2.72
C ILE A 58 1.98 -2.32 -2.58
N PHE A 59 2.05 -3.05 -3.68
CA PHE A 59 2.65 -4.38 -3.65
C PHE A 59 4.11 -4.30 -3.23
N TYR A 60 4.87 -3.39 -3.83
CA TYR A 60 6.27 -3.21 -3.46
C TYR A 60 6.43 -2.78 -2.02
N LEU A 61 5.61 -1.85 -1.57
CA LEU A 61 5.68 -1.41 -0.17
C LEU A 61 5.42 -2.56 0.78
N THR A 62 4.42 -3.37 0.48
CA THR A 62 4.11 -4.51 1.31
C THR A 62 5.25 -5.51 1.33
N LEU A 63 5.82 -5.77 0.17
CA LEU A 63 6.94 -6.70 0.07
C LEU A 63 8.14 -6.21 0.87
N LEU A 64 8.45 -4.92 0.74
CA LEU A 64 9.56 -4.34 1.48
C LEU A 64 9.32 -4.40 2.98
N ARG A 65 8.08 -4.19 3.41
CA ARG A 65 7.75 -4.28 4.82
C ARG A 65 7.94 -5.70 5.33
N LEU A 66 7.55 -6.68 4.55
CA LEU A 66 7.73 -8.07 4.95
C LEU A 66 9.20 -8.42 5.05
N ILE A 67 9.99 -7.98 4.08
CA ILE A 67 11.42 -8.23 4.10
C ILE A 67 12.06 -7.54 5.30
N TYR A 68 11.67 -6.30 5.53
CA TYR A 68 12.20 -5.56 6.66
C TYR A 68 11.90 -6.26 7.97
N LYS A 69 10.67 -6.73 8.14
CA LYS A 69 10.29 -7.42 9.36
C LYS A 69 11.02 -8.75 9.52
N ALA A 70 11.32 -9.41 8.43
CA ALA A 70 12.03 -10.68 8.49
C ALA A 70 13.45 -10.49 8.99
N PHE A 71 14.09 -9.39 8.58
CA PHE A 71 15.48 -9.16 8.96
C PHE A 71 15.62 -8.25 10.18
N ASN A 72 14.56 -7.60 10.60
CA ASN A 72 14.59 -6.70 11.76
C ASN A 72 13.37 -6.97 12.61
N PRO A 73 13.42 -8.02 13.41
CA PRO A 73 12.26 -8.37 14.25
C PRO A 73 11.90 -7.20 15.12
N THR A 74 10.61 -7.02 15.30
CA THR A 74 10.14 -5.93 16.11
C THR A 74 10.49 -6.15 17.55
N PRO A 75 10.92 -5.13 18.24
CA PRO A 75 11.05 -5.25 19.69
C PRO A 75 9.65 -5.35 20.27
N ASN A 76 9.50 -6.19 21.14
CA ASN A 76 8.18 -6.31 21.74
C ASN A 76 8.20 -6.03 23.15
#